data_e999bbdb805eb297925f1e0cf8b75d7f
#
_entry.id   e999bbdb805eb297925f1e0cf8b75d7f
#
_cell.length_a   1.000
_cell.length_b   1.000
_cell.length_c   1.000
_cell.angle_alpha   90.00
_cell.angle_beta   90.00
_cell.angle_gamma   90.00
#
_symmetry.space_group_name_H-M   'P 1'
#
loop_
_entity.id
_entity.type
_entity.pdbx_description
1 polymer ?
#
loop_
_entity_poly.entity_id
_entity_poly.type
_entity_poly.pdbx_seq_one_letter_code
_entity_poly.pdbx_strand_id
1 'polypeptide(L)'
;VSEEDLSETKLRERGALPAIYLVAAILAAIAGFGTVYFSFAPPDNGRPEATEDLGSAGAGTATTNEATAKGPLADLSKGAMAPLLARPTPLDLPDINFNDASGAPKSLADWRGKVVLLNIWATWCVPCRDEMPALDRLQTELGGNAFEVVAVNIDKNWPDKARAFLQETGATHLALYTDPSGKLFAALKAVGMPTTLIIDRNGKEIGRLVGPADWGSPEAKRLIEAAVAQPAS
;
A
#
# COMPACT_ATOMS: atom_id res chain seq x y z
N VAL A 1 -16.17 -40.81 -52.11
CA VAL A 1 -15.65 -39.53 -51.61
C VAL A 1 -16.22 -39.43 -50.19
N SER A 2 -15.35 -39.63 -49.21
CA SER A 2 -15.75 -39.70 -47.78
C SER A 2 -15.93 -38.30 -47.21
N GLU A 3 -16.83 -38.15 -46.28
CA GLU A 3 -17.17 -36.88 -45.59
C GLU A 3 -15.98 -36.20 -44.88
N GLU A 4 -14.86 -36.93 -44.68
CA GLU A 4 -13.61 -36.40 -44.09
C GLU A 4 -12.87 -35.44 -45.06
N ASP A 5 -12.95 -35.64 -46.36
CA ASP A 5 -12.25 -34.82 -47.38
C ASP A 5 -12.90 -33.43 -47.57
N LEU A 6 -14.19 -33.29 -47.20
CA LEU A 6 -14.92 -32.00 -47.23
C LEU A 6 -14.68 -31.12 -45.98
N SER A 7 -14.20 -31.71 -44.91
CA SER A 7 -13.93 -30.98 -43.66
C SER A 7 -12.58 -30.25 -43.66
N GLU A 8 -11.55 -30.89 -44.29
CA GLU A 8 -10.21 -30.28 -44.37
C GLU A 8 -10.14 -29.10 -45.36
N THR A 9 -10.92 -29.16 -46.44
CA THR A 9 -10.97 -28.05 -47.43
C THR A 9 -11.64 -26.78 -46.85
N LYS A 10 -12.60 -26.93 -45.94
CA LYS A 10 -13.34 -25.83 -45.34
C LYS A 10 -12.57 -25.11 -44.20
N LEU A 11 -11.60 -25.74 -43.57
CA LEU A 11 -10.73 -25.16 -42.55
C LEU A 11 -9.59 -24.33 -43.13
N ARG A 12 -9.22 -24.57 -44.37
CA ARG A 12 -8.14 -23.88 -45.07
C ARG A 12 -8.50 -22.49 -45.60
N GLU A 13 -9.81 -22.20 -45.76
CA GLU A 13 -10.32 -20.90 -46.24
C GLU A 13 -10.63 -19.91 -45.11
N ARG A 14 -10.59 -20.31 -43.84
CA ARG A 14 -10.81 -19.43 -42.72
C ARG A 14 -9.48 -18.92 -42.15
N GLY A 15 -9.02 -17.78 -42.73
CA GLY A 15 -8.19 -16.88 -41.97
C GLY A 15 -6.71 -16.87 -42.25
N ALA A 16 -6.33 -16.58 -43.45
CA ALA A 16 -5.10 -15.81 -43.66
C ALA A 16 -5.51 -14.43 -44.16
N LEU A 17 -5.73 -13.50 -43.25
CA LEU A 17 -5.60 -12.08 -43.61
C LEU A 17 -4.22 -11.93 -44.21
N PRO A 18 -4.08 -11.51 -45.47
CA PRO A 18 -2.77 -11.45 -46.08
C PRO A 18 -1.87 -10.56 -45.22
N ALA A 19 -0.62 -11.00 -45.04
CA ALA A 19 0.37 -10.32 -44.17
C ALA A 19 0.50 -8.81 -44.45
N ILE A 20 0.11 -8.38 -45.63
CA ILE A 20 0.02 -7.00 -46.09
C ILE A 20 -0.94 -6.14 -45.22
N TYR A 21 -2.08 -6.66 -44.77
CA TYR A 21 -3.01 -5.90 -43.92
C TYR A 21 -2.52 -5.78 -42.49
N LEU A 22 -1.78 -6.78 -41.99
CA LEU A 22 -1.14 -6.68 -40.68
C LEU A 22 -0.03 -5.64 -40.67
N VAL A 23 0.80 -5.60 -41.72
CA VAL A 23 1.86 -4.60 -41.86
C VAL A 23 1.26 -3.19 -42.00
N ALA A 24 0.21 -3.03 -42.79
CA ALA A 24 -0.47 -1.75 -42.94
C ALA A 24 -1.11 -1.25 -41.63
N ALA A 25 -1.70 -2.15 -40.84
CA ALA A 25 -2.29 -1.80 -39.53
C ALA A 25 -1.21 -1.36 -38.52
N ILE A 26 -0.06 -2.02 -38.50
CA ILE A 26 1.07 -1.67 -37.63
C ILE A 26 1.66 -0.31 -38.04
N LEU A 27 1.84 -0.05 -39.32
CA LEU A 27 2.36 1.24 -39.80
C LEU A 27 1.39 2.39 -39.51
N ALA A 28 0.09 2.18 -39.63
CA ALA A 28 -0.93 3.18 -39.27
C ALA A 28 -0.95 3.47 -37.77
N ALA A 29 -0.76 2.45 -36.92
CA ALA A 29 -0.68 2.62 -35.46
C ALA A 29 0.58 3.42 -35.04
N ILE A 30 1.72 3.17 -35.68
CA ILE A 30 2.98 3.88 -35.40
C ILE A 30 2.86 5.37 -35.83
N ALA A 31 2.29 5.63 -37.02
CA ALA A 31 2.09 6.99 -37.49
C ALA A 31 1.07 7.78 -36.63
N GLY A 32 0.00 7.13 -36.17
CA GLY A 32 -0.98 7.73 -35.27
C GLY A 32 -0.41 8.04 -33.89
N PHE A 33 0.41 7.15 -33.32
CA PHE A 33 1.02 7.33 -32.02
C PHE A 33 2.08 8.46 -32.04
N GLY A 34 2.85 8.57 -33.12
CA GLY A 34 3.86 9.61 -33.27
C GLY A 34 3.28 11.02 -33.31
N THR A 35 2.15 11.24 -34.00
CA THR A 35 1.48 12.54 -34.07
C THR A 35 0.86 12.97 -32.74
N VAL A 36 0.28 12.05 -31.97
CA VAL A 36 -0.28 12.35 -30.64
C VAL A 36 0.84 12.66 -29.65
N TYR A 37 1.92 11.89 -29.68
CA TYR A 37 3.04 12.10 -28.75
C TYR A 37 3.74 13.46 -28.96
N PHE A 38 3.88 13.90 -30.21
CA PHE A 38 4.50 15.19 -30.52
C PHE A 38 3.61 16.39 -30.19
N SER A 39 2.27 16.21 -30.18
CA SER A 39 1.33 17.29 -29.88
C SER A 39 1.10 17.52 -28.37
N PHE A 40 1.49 16.55 -27.51
CA PHE A 40 1.34 16.63 -26.05
C PHE A 40 2.66 16.67 -25.29
N ALA A 41 3.80 16.87 -25.97
CA ALA A 41 5.07 17.09 -25.29
C ALA A 41 4.98 18.37 -24.44
N PRO A 42 5.28 18.33 -23.12
CA PRO A 42 5.28 19.55 -22.31
C PRO A 42 6.35 20.52 -22.82
N PRO A 43 6.12 21.84 -22.71
CA PRO A 43 7.10 22.83 -23.13
C PRO A 43 8.38 22.67 -22.30
N ASP A 44 9.51 22.70 -22.99
CA ASP A 44 10.85 22.69 -22.41
C ASP A 44 11.01 23.98 -21.56
N ASN A 45 10.95 23.82 -20.23
CA ASN A 45 11.21 24.89 -19.29
C ASN A 45 12.72 25.13 -19.28
N GLY A 46 13.14 26.11 -20.09
CA GLY A 46 14.51 26.55 -20.27
C GLY A 46 15.25 26.64 -18.93
N ARG A 47 16.39 25.99 -18.91
CA ARG A 47 17.42 26.06 -17.87
C ARG A 47 17.91 27.49 -17.74
N PRO A 48 17.82 28.16 -16.60
CA PRO A 48 18.46 29.46 -16.46
C PRO A 48 19.99 29.27 -16.41
N GLU A 49 20.70 29.94 -17.31
CA GLU A 49 22.16 30.10 -17.28
C GLU A 49 22.53 30.90 -16.03
N ALA A 50 23.48 30.37 -15.28
CA ALA A 50 24.07 31.04 -14.13
C ALA A 50 25.04 32.15 -14.64
N THR A 51 24.69 33.39 -14.45
CA THR A 51 25.64 34.50 -14.47
C THR A 51 26.17 34.70 -13.05
N GLU A 52 27.48 34.50 -12.91
CA GLU A 52 28.23 34.86 -11.70
C GLU A 52 28.20 36.40 -11.53
N ASP A 53 27.76 36.86 -10.37
CA ASP A 53 28.11 38.18 -9.87
C ASP A 53 28.63 38.11 -8.44
N LEU A 54 29.86 38.54 -8.28
CA LEU A 54 30.59 38.58 -7.03
C LEU A 54 30.24 39.87 -6.29
N GLY A 55 29.47 39.79 -5.24
CA GLY A 55 29.15 40.90 -4.34
C GLY A 55 29.18 40.52 -2.88
N SER A 56 30.21 40.97 -2.22
CA SER A 56 30.60 40.82 -0.81
C SER A 56 29.59 41.31 0.24
N ALA A 57 29.65 40.65 1.41
CA ALA A 57 29.41 41.09 2.78
C ALA A 57 27.99 41.13 3.33
N GLY A 58 27.82 40.30 4.37
CA GLY A 58 26.71 40.38 5.32
C GLY A 58 26.64 39.11 6.20
N ALA A 59 27.45 39.07 7.28
CA ALA A 59 27.34 38.03 8.28
C ALA A 59 26.00 38.14 9.01
N GLY A 60 25.11 37.18 8.70
CA GLY A 60 23.90 36.92 9.44
C GLY A 60 23.81 35.42 9.61
N THR A 61 24.22 34.91 10.78
CA THR A 61 24.02 33.52 11.19
C THR A 61 22.54 33.24 11.37
N ALA A 62 21.83 33.03 10.26
CA ALA A 62 20.58 32.36 10.25
C ALA A 62 20.92 30.86 10.14
N THR A 63 21.01 30.19 11.28
CA THR A 63 20.98 28.73 11.37
C THR A 63 19.58 28.30 10.91
N THR A 64 19.35 28.27 9.60
CA THR A 64 18.23 27.54 9.02
C THR A 64 18.54 26.07 9.20
N ASN A 65 18.09 25.51 10.30
CA ASN A 65 17.81 24.08 10.40
C ASN A 65 16.72 23.72 9.38
N GLU A 66 17.04 23.75 8.10
CA GLU A 66 16.39 22.92 7.09
C GLU A 66 16.90 21.47 7.25
N ALA A 67 16.75 20.92 8.44
CA ALA A 67 16.50 19.51 8.55
C ALA A 67 15.18 19.32 7.80
N THR A 68 15.25 18.92 6.53
CA THR A 68 14.12 18.33 5.80
C THR A 68 13.44 17.41 6.79
N ALA A 69 12.24 17.77 7.24
CA ALA A 69 11.54 17.04 8.30
C ALA A 69 11.18 15.66 7.76
N LYS A 70 12.16 14.75 7.79
CA LYS A 70 11.93 13.33 7.57
C LYS A 70 11.18 12.86 8.79
N GLY A 71 9.97 12.36 8.58
CA GLY A 71 9.19 11.77 9.66
C GLY A 71 9.97 10.67 10.37
N PRO A 72 9.53 10.29 11.56
CA PRO A 72 10.26 9.42 12.47
C PRO A 72 10.65 8.05 11.89
N LEU A 73 9.98 7.62 10.79
CA LEU A 73 10.23 6.32 10.16
C LEU A 73 10.90 6.43 8.78
N ALA A 74 11.18 7.63 8.28
CA ALA A 74 11.63 7.83 6.89
C ALA A 74 12.96 7.12 6.57
N ASP A 75 13.90 7.11 7.52
CA ASP A 75 15.20 6.45 7.32
C ASP A 75 15.12 4.92 7.38
N LEU A 76 13.99 4.37 7.85
CA LEU A 76 13.71 2.94 7.95
C LEU A 76 12.84 2.42 6.81
N SER A 77 12.27 3.29 5.97
CA SER A 77 11.53 2.93 4.76
C SER A 77 12.49 2.45 3.66
N LYS A 78 13.15 1.31 3.89
CA LYS A 78 14.19 0.73 3.03
C LYS A 78 14.01 -0.78 2.92
N GLY A 79 14.66 -1.39 1.92
CA GLY A 79 14.59 -2.84 1.71
C GLY A 79 13.15 -3.31 1.54
N ALA A 80 12.72 -4.30 2.30
CA ALA A 80 11.36 -4.81 2.28
C ALA A 80 10.29 -3.74 2.63
N MET A 81 10.68 -2.70 3.39
CA MET A 81 9.81 -1.59 3.77
C MET A 81 9.93 -0.36 2.88
N ALA A 82 10.65 -0.43 1.75
CA ALA A 82 10.77 0.69 0.81
C ALA A 82 9.42 1.26 0.29
N PRO A 83 8.34 0.47 0.13
CA PRO A 83 7.03 1.00 -0.26
C PRO A 83 6.31 1.79 0.85
N LEU A 84 6.81 1.78 2.09
CA LEU A 84 6.19 2.51 3.20
C LEU A 84 6.33 4.03 2.99
N LEU A 85 5.20 4.71 2.94
CA LEU A 85 5.12 6.16 2.97
C LEU A 85 5.19 6.62 4.44
N ALA A 86 6.38 6.95 4.92
CA ALA A 86 6.56 7.57 6.22
C ALA A 86 6.00 8.99 6.22
N ARG A 87 5.30 9.38 7.30
CA ARG A 87 4.72 10.73 7.42
C ARG A 87 5.77 11.68 8.01
N PRO A 88 6.07 12.79 7.36
CA PRO A 88 6.94 13.82 7.93
C PRO A 88 6.39 14.38 9.25
N THR A 89 5.09 14.55 9.32
CA THR A 89 4.33 14.95 10.51
C THR A 89 3.20 13.95 10.72
N PRO A 90 2.97 13.47 11.97
CA PRO A 90 1.86 12.59 12.28
C PRO A 90 0.51 13.18 11.88
N LEU A 91 -0.32 12.41 11.16
CA LEU A 91 -1.62 12.84 10.67
C LEU A 91 -2.74 12.41 11.63
N ASP A 92 -3.67 13.30 11.87
CA ASP A 92 -4.91 12.96 12.55
C ASP A 92 -5.75 12.00 11.70
N LEU A 93 -6.28 10.97 12.35
CA LEU A 93 -7.17 10.01 11.73
C LEU A 93 -8.63 10.36 12.06
N PRO A 94 -9.57 10.05 11.16
CA PRO A 94 -10.99 10.16 11.47
C PRO A 94 -11.36 9.15 12.57
N ASP A 95 -12.55 9.28 13.13
CA ASP A 95 -13.10 8.28 14.04
C ASP A 95 -13.22 6.93 13.33
N ILE A 96 -12.49 5.96 13.82
CA ILE A 96 -12.40 4.61 13.27
C ILE A 96 -13.12 3.66 14.22
N ASN A 97 -14.19 3.04 13.71
CA ASN A 97 -15.01 2.10 14.46
C ASN A 97 -15.14 0.78 13.66
N PHE A 98 -15.06 -0.32 14.35
CA PHE A 98 -15.22 -1.68 13.84
C PHE A 98 -15.70 -2.59 14.97
N ASN A 99 -15.83 -3.89 14.76
CA ASN A 99 -16.31 -4.81 15.80
C ASN A 99 -15.23 -5.86 16.12
N ASP A 100 -15.22 -6.33 17.34
CA ASP A 100 -14.43 -7.51 17.71
C ASP A 100 -15.14 -8.81 17.28
N ALA A 101 -14.52 -9.96 17.61
CA ALA A 101 -15.01 -11.28 17.24
C ALA A 101 -16.38 -11.65 17.85
N SER A 102 -16.81 -10.95 18.92
CA SER A 102 -18.12 -11.12 19.54
C SER A 102 -19.20 -10.21 18.93
N GLY A 103 -18.79 -9.27 18.05
CA GLY A 103 -19.65 -8.23 17.51
C GLY A 103 -19.71 -6.98 18.39
N ALA A 104 -18.94 -6.91 19.47
CA ALA A 104 -18.89 -5.72 20.30
C ALA A 104 -18.12 -4.60 19.59
N PRO A 105 -18.64 -3.35 19.69
CA PRO A 105 -18.01 -2.20 19.03
C PRO A 105 -16.64 -1.91 19.63
N LYS A 106 -15.69 -1.60 18.77
CA LYS A 106 -14.35 -1.14 19.07
C LYS A 106 -14.07 0.16 18.34
N SER A 107 -13.21 0.95 18.91
CA SER A 107 -12.73 2.21 18.34
C SER A 107 -11.21 2.23 18.41
N LEU A 108 -10.55 2.89 17.47
CA LEU A 108 -9.09 3.06 17.53
C LEU A 108 -8.64 3.72 18.84
N ALA A 109 -9.50 4.47 19.51
CA ALA A 109 -9.24 5.07 20.82
C ALA A 109 -8.97 4.02 21.92
N ASP A 110 -9.42 2.78 21.76
CA ASP A 110 -9.20 1.68 22.72
C ASP A 110 -7.72 1.27 22.80
N TRP A 111 -6.92 1.68 21.81
CA TRP A 111 -5.46 1.43 21.73
C TRP A 111 -4.61 2.64 22.08
N ARG A 112 -5.19 3.71 22.65
CA ARG A 112 -4.39 4.84 23.11
C ARG A 112 -3.27 4.39 24.06
N GLY A 113 -2.07 4.94 23.87
CA GLY A 113 -0.88 4.54 24.62
C GLY A 113 -0.07 3.41 23.97
N LYS A 114 -0.62 2.71 22.96
CA LYS A 114 0.08 1.70 22.16
C LYS A 114 0.37 2.21 20.75
N VAL A 115 1.45 1.70 20.17
CA VAL A 115 1.64 1.74 18.71
C VAL A 115 0.77 0.66 18.08
N VAL A 116 0.05 0.99 17.03
CA VAL A 116 -0.82 0.06 16.33
C VAL A 116 -0.38 -0.13 14.90
N LEU A 117 -0.26 -1.38 14.46
CA LEU A 117 -0.19 -1.76 13.06
C LEU A 117 -1.59 -2.12 12.60
N LEU A 118 -2.32 -1.13 12.07
CA LEU A 118 -3.67 -1.33 11.55
C LEU A 118 -3.60 -1.86 10.13
N ASN A 119 -4.01 -3.10 9.94
CA ASN A 119 -4.05 -3.77 8.63
C ASN A 119 -5.49 -3.98 8.19
N ILE A 120 -5.82 -3.58 6.96
CA ILE A 120 -7.15 -3.76 6.35
C ILE A 120 -7.05 -4.88 5.33
N TRP A 121 -7.86 -5.91 5.50
CA TRP A 121 -7.81 -7.11 4.69
C TRP A 121 -9.19 -7.71 4.38
N ALA A 122 -9.23 -8.67 3.43
CA ALA A 122 -10.44 -9.42 3.10
C ALA A 122 -10.09 -10.86 2.69
N THR A 123 -11.03 -11.79 2.79
CA THR A 123 -10.81 -13.21 2.44
C THR A 123 -10.58 -13.43 0.95
N TRP A 124 -11.11 -12.57 0.09
CA TRP A 124 -10.91 -12.60 -1.36
C TRP A 124 -9.62 -11.91 -1.83
N CYS A 125 -8.89 -11.28 -0.93
CA CYS A 125 -7.64 -10.57 -1.23
C CYS A 125 -6.46 -11.56 -1.17
N VAL A 126 -5.98 -12.00 -2.33
CA VAL A 126 -4.87 -12.97 -2.41
C VAL A 126 -3.59 -12.45 -1.73
N PRO A 127 -3.09 -11.23 -2.00
CA PRO A 127 -1.89 -10.75 -1.31
C PRO A 127 -2.07 -10.57 0.20
N CYS A 128 -3.31 -10.35 0.70
CA CYS A 128 -3.56 -10.35 2.14
C CYS A 128 -3.33 -11.72 2.76
N ARG A 129 -3.70 -12.81 2.05
CA ARG A 129 -3.45 -14.19 2.49
C ARG A 129 -1.96 -14.46 2.70
N ASP A 130 -1.14 -13.95 1.80
CA ASP A 130 0.30 -14.19 1.82
C ASP A 130 1.00 -13.49 2.99
N GLU A 131 0.50 -12.33 3.44
CA GLU A 131 1.12 -11.59 4.54
C GLU A 131 0.62 -11.96 5.94
N MET A 132 -0.54 -12.64 6.08
CA MET A 132 -1.12 -12.98 7.39
C MET A 132 -0.18 -13.76 8.31
N PRO A 133 0.56 -14.78 7.84
CA PRO A 133 1.50 -15.49 8.71
C PRO A 133 2.64 -14.60 9.24
N ALA A 134 3.04 -13.59 8.47
CA ALA A 134 4.07 -12.65 8.88
C ALA A 134 3.55 -11.64 9.91
N LEU A 135 2.31 -11.16 9.73
CA LEU A 135 1.64 -10.30 10.71
C LEU A 135 1.40 -11.04 12.04
N ASP A 136 1.03 -12.32 11.98
CA ASP A 136 0.84 -13.16 13.18
C ASP A 136 2.14 -13.36 13.95
N ARG A 137 3.25 -13.63 13.24
CA ARG A 137 4.58 -13.70 13.87
C ARG A 137 4.98 -12.36 14.49
N LEU A 138 4.74 -11.26 13.80
CA LEU A 138 5.05 -9.91 14.32
C LEU A 138 4.25 -9.62 15.59
N GLN A 139 2.97 -10.01 15.64
CA GLN A 139 2.13 -9.93 16.84
C GLN A 139 2.70 -10.80 17.97
N THR A 140 3.11 -12.03 17.66
CA THR A 140 3.67 -12.96 18.66
C THR A 140 4.99 -12.45 19.25
N GLU A 141 5.84 -11.85 18.42
CA GLU A 141 7.18 -11.41 18.82
C GLU A 141 7.19 -10.04 19.52
N LEU A 142 6.41 -9.09 19.04
CA LEU A 142 6.43 -7.70 19.50
C LEU A 142 5.14 -7.26 20.21
N GLY A 143 4.05 -8.03 20.07
CA GLY A 143 2.75 -7.71 20.67
C GLY A 143 2.79 -7.64 22.18
N GLY A 144 2.06 -6.70 22.77
CA GLY A 144 2.01 -6.52 24.21
C GLY A 144 1.46 -5.16 24.63
N ASN A 145 1.96 -4.63 25.73
CA ASN A 145 1.47 -3.36 26.28
C ASN A 145 1.85 -2.15 25.41
N ALA A 146 2.92 -2.25 24.62
CA ALA A 146 3.43 -1.13 23.82
C ALA A 146 3.04 -1.18 22.32
N PHE A 147 2.67 -2.37 21.81
CA PHE A 147 2.38 -2.59 20.39
C PHE A 147 1.29 -3.64 20.18
N GLU A 148 0.51 -3.48 19.15
CA GLU A 148 -0.50 -4.45 18.74
C GLU A 148 -0.74 -4.41 17.22
N VAL A 149 -0.87 -5.60 16.60
CA VAL A 149 -1.38 -5.76 15.23
C VAL A 149 -2.90 -5.82 15.29
N VAL A 150 -3.57 -4.83 14.72
CA VAL A 150 -5.04 -4.76 14.62
C VAL A 150 -5.44 -5.04 13.18
N ALA A 151 -5.71 -6.31 12.87
CA ALA A 151 -6.09 -6.75 11.54
C ALA A 151 -7.61 -6.75 11.38
N VAL A 152 -8.15 -5.78 10.61
CA VAL A 152 -9.60 -5.60 10.43
C VAL A 152 -10.05 -6.16 9.10
N ASN A 153 -10.93 -7.15 9.14
CA ASN A 153 -11.58 -7.75 7.98
C ASN A 153 -12.73 -6.87 7.50
N ILE A 154 -12.83 -6.64 6.18
CA ILE A 154 -13.90 -5.83 5.58
C ILE A 154 -14.88 -6.63 4.72
N ASP A 155 -14.91 -7.95 4.87
CA ASP A 155 -15.90 -8.76 4.17
C ASP A 155 -17.32 -8.46 4.65
N LYS A 156 -18.22 -8.32 3.70
CA LYS A 156 -19.65 -8.15 3.99
C LYS A 156 -20.24 -9.48 4.48
N ASN A 157 -20.78 -9.51 5.70
CA ASN A 157 -21.66 -10.57 6.24
C ASN A 157 -21.04 -11.91 6.71
N TRP A 158 -19.71 -12.02 6.96
CA TRP A 158 -19.13 -13.34 7.22
C TRP A 158 -18.00 -13.37 8.27
N PRO A 159 -18.25 -13.15 9.55
CA PRO A 159 -17.21 -13.29 10.59
C PRO A 159 -16.63 -14.71 10.63
N ASP A 160 -17.43 -15.75 10.33
CA ASP A 160 -16.96 -17.13 10.33
C ASP A 160 -15.97 -17.42 9.21
N LYS A 161 -16.15 -16.82 8.01
CA LYS A 161 -15.18 -16.94 6.92
C LYS A 161 -13.86 -16.26 7.25
N ALA A 162 -13.91 -15.09 7.88
CA ALA A 162 -12.72 -14.40 8.33
C ALA A 162 -11.97 -15.20 9.38
N ARG A 163 -12.69 -15.84 10.32
CA ARG A 163 -12.11 -16.74 11.32
C ARG A 163 -11.46 -17.98 10.68
N ALA A 164 -12.19 -18.64 9.76
CA ALA A 164 -11.65 -19.79 9.03
C ALA A 164 -10.40 -19.41 8.23
N PHE A 165 -10.40 -18.25 7.58
CA PHE A 165 -9.26 -17.74 6.84
C PHE A 165 -8.02 -17.54 7.74
N LEU A 166 -8.17 -16.94 8.93
CA LEU A 166 -7.05 -16.78 9.87
C LEU A 166 -6.51 -18.17 10.30
N GLN A 167 -7.37 -19.15 10.52
CA GLN A 167 -6.95 -20.52 10.84
C GLN A 167 -6.21 -21.18 9.66
N GLU A 168 -6.75 -21.09 8.45
CA GLU A 168 -6.14 -21.65 7.23
C GLU A 168 -4.76 -21.05 6.94
N THR A 169 -4.58 -19.78 7.24
CA THR A 169 -3.29 -19.08 7.05
C THR A 169 -2.33 -19.24 8.22
N GLY A 170 -2.75 -19.91 9.30
CA GLY A 170 -1.94 -20.09 10.51
C GLY A 170 -1.82 -18.82 11.36
N ALA A 171 -2.62 -17.81 11.10
CA ALA A 171 -2.62 -16.53 11.83
C ALA A 171 -3.52 -16.64 13.09
N THR A 172 -3.08 -17.42 14.07
CA THR A 172 -3.87 -17.80 15.24
C THR A 172 -3.70 -16.88 16.46
N HIS A 173 -2.70 -16.01 16.45
CA HIS A 173 -2.43 -15.04 17.50
C HIS A 173 -3.03 -13.66 17.20
N LEU A 174 -3.47 -13.43 15.96
CA LEU A 174 -4.19 -12.22 15.60
C LEU A 174 -5.62 -12.25 16.14
N ALA A 175 -6.01 -11.20 16.86
CA ALA A 175 -7.41 -11.02 17.21
C ALA A 175 -8.25 -10.72 15.96
N LEU A 176 -9.44 -11.29 15.88
CA LEU A 176 -10.37 -11.04 14.78
C LEU A 176 -11.15 -9.76 15.02
N TYR A 177 -10.97 -8.77 14.14
CA TYR A 177 -11.80 -7.57 14.04
C TYR A 177 -12.49 -7.52 12.69
N THR A 178 -13.69 -6.93 12.63
CA THR A 178 -14.50 -6.88 11.42
C THR A 178 -15.17 -5.53 11.23
N ASP A 179 -15.18 -5.04 9.98
CA ASP A 179 -16.01 -3.91 9.54
C ASP A 179 -16.84 -4.31 8.30
N PRO A 180 -17.98 -5.01 8.48
CA PRO A 180 -18.81 -5.41 7.36
C PRO A 180 -19.46 -4.25 6.60
N SER A 181 -19.42 -3.05 7.17
CA SER A 181 -19.93 -1.84 6.52
C SER A 181 -18.98 -1.30 5.44
N GLY A 182 -17.68 -1.64 5.52
CA GLY A 182 -16.62 -1.08 4.67
C GLY A 182 -16.34 0.41 4.93
N LYS A 183 -16.91 1.00 5.96
CA LYS A 183 -16.72 2.43 6.29
C LYS A 183 -15.28 2.75 6.67
N LEU A 184 -14.60 1.81 7.34
CA LEU A 184 -13.19 1.93 7.69
C LEU A 184 -12.32 2.20 6.45
N PHE A 185 -12.50 1.39 5.40
CA PHE A 185 -11.75 1.53 4.16
C PHE A 185 -11.94 2.92 3.52
N ALA A 186 -13.18 3.38 3.45
CA ALA A 186 -13.53 4.70 2.92
C ALA A 186 -13.01 5.85 3.82
N ALA A 187 -13.20 5.76 5.14
CA ALA A 187 -12.76 6.76 6.10
C ALA A 187 -11.25 6.98 6.06
N LEU A 188 -10.48 5.90 5.91
CA LEU A 188 -9.02 5.95 5.78
C LEU A 188 -8.55 6.32 4.37
N LYS A 189 -9.47 6.56 3.43
CA LYS A 189 -9.16 6.84 2.01
C LYS A 189 -8.21 5.79 1.43
N ALA A 190 -8.43 4.52 1.79
CA ALA A 190 -7.63 3.42 1.26
C ALA A 190 -7.95 3.24 -0.24
N VAL A 191 -6.91 3.04 -1.05
CA VAL A 191 -7.01 2.96 -2.53
C VAL A 191 -6.69 1.58 -3.06
N GLY A 192 -6.28 0.65 -2.20
CA GLY A 192 -5.92 -0.72 -2.56
C GLY A 192 -5.84 -1.62 -1.33
N MET A 193 -5.68 -2.92 -1.56
CA MET A 193 -5.58 -3.92 -0.49
C MET A 193 -4.40 -4.85 -0.71
N PRO A 194 -3.74 -5.25 0.41
CA PRO A 194 -3.96 -4.75 1.76
C PRO A 194 -3.58 -3.27 1.90
N THR A 195 -4.15 -2.58 2.88
CA THR A 195 -3.67 -1.26 3.32
C THR A 195 -3.28 -1.36 4.79
N THR A 196 -2.06 -0.96 5.09
CA THR A 196 -1.53 -1.01 6.46
C THR A 196 -1.06 0.37 6.91
N LEU A 197 -1.50 0.79 8.10
CA LEU A 197 -1.10 2.04 8.74
C LEU A 197 -0.28 1.73 9.98
N ILE A 198 0.78 2.50 10.20
CA ILE A 198 1.47 2.57 11.49
C ILE A 198 0.93 3.78 12.23
N ILE A 199 0.38 3.55 13.40
CA ILE A 199 -0.31 4.54 14.23
C ILE A 199 0.45 4.68 15.54
N ASP A 200 0.77 5.90 15.92
CA ASP A 200 1.50 6.19 17.15
C ASP A 200 0.62 6.06 18.40
N ARG A 201 1.22 6.23 19.58
CA ARG A 201 0.54 6.14 20.89
C ARG A 201 -0.58 7.17 21.08
N ASN A 202 -0.53 8.25 20.31
CA ASN A 202 -1.57 9.29 20.34
C ASN A 202 -2.69 9.02 19.32
N GLY A 203 -2.63 7.88 18.59
CA GLY A 203 -3.58 7.49 17.58
C GLY A 203 -3.45 8.27 16.28
N LYS A 204 -2.25 8.78 15.96
CA LYS A 204 -1.98 9.50 14.71
C LYS A 204 -1.23 8.60 13.74
N GLU A 205 -1.53 8.71 12.45
CA GLU A 205 -0.81 7.99 11.40
C GLU A 205 0.61 8.53 11.24
N ILE A 206 1.61 7.68 11.41
CA ILE A 206 3.04 7.99 11.20
C ILE A 206 3.63 7.27 9.99
N GLY A 207 2.90 6.33 9.41
CA GLY A 207 3.30 5.63 8.19
C GLY A 207 2.14 4.88 7.54
N ARG A 208 2.21 4.68 6.23
CA ARG A 208 1.21 3.94 5.44
C ARG A 208 1.87 3.14 4.34
N LEU A 209 1.39 1.92 4.14
CA LEU A 209 1.75 1.07 3.03
C LEU A 209 0.48 0.56 2.34
N VAL A 210 0.41 0.69 1.02
CA VAL A 210 -0.66 0.14 0.19
C VAL A 210 -0.08 -0.97 -0.67
N GLY A 211 -0.67 -2.14 -0.59
CA GLY A 211 -0.17 -3.37 -1.20
C GLY A 211 0.53 -4.27 -0.18
N PRO A 212 0.96 -5.48 -0.61
CA PRO A 212 1.60 -6.46 0.26
C PRO A 212 2.99 -6.01 0.70
N ALA A 213 3.39 -6.47 1.90
CA ALA A 213 4.73 -6.26 2.43
C ALA A 213 5.22 -7.49 3.21
N ASP A 214 6.54 -7.65 3.29
CA ASP A 214 7.14 -8.67 4.15
C ASP A 214 7.24 -8.16 5.60
N TRP A 215 6.13 -8.28 6.33
CA TRP A 215 6.06 -7.92 7.75
C TRP A 215 6.91 -8.82 8.66
N GLY A 216 7.40 -9.95 8.14
CA GLY A 216 8.35 -10.83 8.83
C GLY A 216 9.82 -10.43 8.67
N SER A 217 10.11 -9.44 7.81
CA SER A 217 11.47 -9.00 7.53
C SER A 217 12.14 -8.31 8.75
N PRO A 218 13.48 -8.36 8.84
CA PRO A 218 14.20 -7.58 9.83
C PRO A 218 13.95 -6.08 9.74
N GLU A 219 13.68 -5.57 8.53
CA GLU A 219 13.33 -4.18 8.27
C GLU A 219 12.01 -3.80 8.92
N ALA A 220 10.98 -4.64 8.79
CA ALA A 220 9.67 -4.44 9.39
C ALA A 220 9.76 -4.42 10.93
N LYS A 221 10.51 -5.36 11.52
CA LYS A 221 10.73 -5.40 12.96
C LYS A 221 11.39 -4.13 13.48
N ARG A 222 12.51 -3.71 12.85
CA ARG A 222 13.20 -2.47 13.22
C ARG A 222 12.30 -1.25 13.09
N LEU A 223 11.46 -1.22 12.08
CA LEU A 223 10.51 -0.14 11.85
C LEU A 223 9.49 -0.04 13.01
N ILE A 224 8.91 -1.17 13.44
CA ILE A 224 7.96 -1.22 14.56
C ILE A 224 8.67 -0.90 15.89
N GLU A 225 9.84 -1.47 16.13
CA GLU A 225 10.64 -1.16 17.34
C GLU A 225 10.96 0.34 17.44
N ALA A 226 11.33 0.96 16.31
CA ALA A 226 11.57 2.40 16.27
C ALA A 226 10.29 3.21 16.51
N ALA A 227 9.14 2.79 15.98
CA ALA A 227 7.86 3.42 16.27
C ALA A 227 7.52 3.33 17.78
N VAL A 228 7.75 2.18 18.39
CA VAL A 228 7.53 1.93 19.83
C VAL A 228 8.49 2.75 20.69
N ALA A 229 9.75 2.95 20.26
CA ALA A 229 10.74 3.71 21.01
C ALA A 229 10.49 5.23 21.03
N GLN A 230 9.58 5.74 20.16
CA GLN A 230 9.26 7.16 20.16
C GLN A 230 8.53 7.58 21.44
N PRO A 231 8.88 8.74 22.03
CA PRO A 231 8.11 9.28 23.14
C PRO A 231 6.67 9.57 22.71
N ALA A 232 5.74 9.43 23.62
CA ALA A 232 4.40 9.98 23.41
C ALA A 232 4.52 11.50 23.31
N SER A 233 4.18 12.08 22.18
CA SER A 233 4.22 13.52 21.92
C SER A 233 3.03 14.25 22.53
#